data_36fc370d961c01eeedd958a1fee98f44
#
_entry.id   36fc370d961c01eeedd958a1fee98f44
#
_cell.length_a   1.000
_cell.length_b   1.000
_cell.length_c   1.000
_cell.angle_alpha   90.00
_cell.angle_beta   90.00
_cell.angle_gamma   90.00
#
_symmetry.space_group_name_H-M   'P 1'
#
loop_
_entity.id
_entity.type
_entity.pdbx_description
1 polymer ?
#
loop_
_entity_poly.entity_id
_entity_poly.type
_entity_poly.pdbx_seq_one_letter_code
_entity_poly.pdbx_strand_id
1 'polypeptide(L)'
;MFYVKALFFLCFGFFYSNHVNSSDFGTTGLIDIPTARMSADGTLTSNAAIQSRTKAYSITYQATPWLEGTFRYTGFNRAIYSYDRNYEAKIRLWEEQAHLPQVAIGIRDLVGTGLWGSEYIVASKKIDNFDITLGMGWGRLAGKGDFRNPLTFLSDSFEERVLDVGLGGELSSGAFFSGKEAGIFGGVSYEMESLPVSLMLEYNPDQYYFEVARGGREPDSPISAAVKWDAAPGLSLTLSHQHNQEWGMQLTAALDTKSLPPKPARRLYLSSIDLESSDLPKGINQSSWYDTFLFDAERSGLLLLEATVDESLHTATIVMGNTAYPLWMDAVDYMVSLADLHLPTTVNMLNIVVEEEGHRLNTIRMRRPSLNFGKNRQLVEREIRIEPFKPIAFVQHRTDFVQKKVLLDINLSNRVQLFDPDDPARYQLYAKIGLSMML
;
A
#
# COMPACT_ATOMS: atom_id res chain seq x y z
N MET A 1 -4.18 1.28 -29.56
CA MET A 1 -3.42 2.40 -28.97
C MET A 1 -4.23 3.30 -28.02
N PHE A 2 -5.57 3.27 -28.05
CA PHE A 2 -6.46 4.03 -27.15
C PHE A 2 -6.74 3.33 -25.81
N TYR A 3 -6.67 2.02 -25.76
CA TYR A 3 -7.01 1.23 -24.55
C TYR A 3 -5.89 1.17 -23.51
N VAL A 4 -4.63 1.36 -23.90
CA VAL A 4 -3.49 1.39 -22.97
C VAL A 4 -3.47 2.67 -22.14
N LYS A 5 -3.96 3.80 -22.69
CA LYS A 5 -4.08 5.06 -21.95
C LYS A 5 -5.20 5.03 -20.90
N ALA A 6 -6.28 4.27 -21.15
CA ALA A 6 -7.39 4.13 -20.20
C ALA A 6 -7.03 3.22 -19.01
N LEU A 7 -6.21 2.20 -19.22
CA LEU A 7 -5.77 1.30 -18.15
C LEU A 7 -4.77 1.98 -17.20
N PHE A 8 -3.92 2.86 -17.74
CA PHE A 8 -3.01 3.68 -16.91
C PHE A 8 -3.76 4.71 -16.05
N PHE A 9 -4.90 5.23 -16.53
CA PHE A 9 -5.74 6.18 -15.78
C PHE A 9 -6.61 5.53 -14.70
N LEU A 10 -6.96 4.25 -14.84
CA LEU A 10 -7.81 3.55 -13.86
C LEU A 10 -7.06 3.13 -12.58
N CYS A 11 -5.75 2.98 -12.63
CA CYS A 11 -4.94 2.75 -11.43
C CYS A 11 -4.60 4.06 -10.68
N PHE A 12 -4.75 5.22 -11.31
CA PHE A 12 -4.35 6.52 -10.76
C PHE A 12 -5.46 7.32 -10.09
N GLY A 13 -6.69 6.83 -10.06
CA GLY A 13 -7.84 7.52 -9.48
C GLY A 13 -7.86 7.65 -7.95
N PHE A 14 -6.84 7.15 -7.25
CA PHE A 14 -6.85 7.04 -5.79
C PHE A 14 -5.79 7.89 -5.07
N PHE A 15 -4.95 8.60 -5.80
CA PHE A 15 -3.89 9.38 -5.17
C PHE A 15 -4.35 10.83 -4.95
N TYR A 16 -4.93 11.09 -3.80
CA TYR A 16 -5.22 12.43 -3.31
C TYR A 16 -4.25 12.75 -2.18
N SER A 17 -3.03 13.12 -2.51
CA SER A 17 -2.07 13.58 -1.52
C SER A 17 -1.49 14.91 -1.95
N ASN A 18 -1.36 15.82 -1.01
CA ASN A 18 -0.53 17.01 -1.15
C ASN A 18 0.90 16.60 -1.51
N HIS A 19 1.66 17.49 -2.12
CA HIS A 19 3.06 17.26 -2.49
C HIS A 19 3.85 16.63 -1.34
N VAL A 20 4.25 15.37 -1.51
CA VAL A 20 5.08 14.66 -0.54
C VAL A 20 6.51 14.70 -1.03
N ASN A 21 7.41 15.28 -0.24
CA ASN A 21 8.83 15.24 -0.48
C ASN A 21 9.44 14.15 0.39
N SER A 22 9.85 13.04 -0.23
CA SER A 22 10.57 11.96 0.44
C SER A 22 12.05 12.07 0.13
N SER A 23 12.92 11.91 1.11
CA SER A 23 14.36 11.76 0.90
C SER A 23 14.70 10.34 0.44
N ASP A 24 15.93 10.10 0.00
CA ASP A 24 16.44 8.77 -0.33
C ASP A 24 16.43 7.84 0.90
N PHE A 25 16.36 8.42 2.09
CA PHE A 25 16.14 7.69 3.34
C PHE A 25 14.67 7.31 3.59
N GLY A 26 13.75 7.89 2.82
CA GLY A 26 12.32 7.59 2.91
C GLY A 26 11.53 8.54 3.80
N THR A 27 12.15 9.16 4.78
CA THR A 27 11.53 10.23 5.59
C THR A 27 11.23 11.46 4.76
N THR A 28 10.26 12.26 5.20
CA THR A 28 10.01 13.56 4.57
C THR A 28 11.27 14.43 4.63
N GLY A 29 11.82 14.75 3.45
CA GLY A 29 13.13 15.38 3.31
C GLY A 29 13.34 16.04 1.95
N LEU A 30 14.59 16.43 1.66
CA LEU A 30 15.02 16.90 0.34
C LEU A 30 15.55 15.72 -0.50
N ILE A 31 16.87 15.66 -0.72
CA ILE A 31 17.51 14.57 -1.47
C ILE A 31 17.87 13.45 -0.49
N ASP A 32 18.83 13.69 0.40
CA ASP A 32 19.28 12.78 1.45
C ASP A 32 18.94 13.28 2.85
N ILE A 33 18.93 14.61 3.06
CA ILE A 33 18.71 15.18 4.38
C ILE A 33 17.21 15.22 4.74
N PRO A 34 16.89 15.08 6.05
CA PRO A 34 15.54 15.29 6.54
C PRO A 34 15.17 16.77 6.55
N THR A 35 13.89 17.07 6.42
CA THR A 35 13.31 18.38 6.70
C THR A 35 12.43 18.33 7.95
N ALA A 36 12.03 19.50 8.46
CA ALA A 36 11.06 19.54 9.55
C ALA A 36 9.63 19.24 9.06
N ARG A 37 9.41 19.18 7.75
CA ARG A 37 8.09 18.95 7.15
C ARG A 37 7.53 17.58 7.51
N MET A 38 6.20 17.53 7.62
CA MET A 38 5.43 16.32 7.85
C MET A 38 4.43 16.13 6.70
N SER A 39 4.16 14.90 6.36
CA SER A 39 3.06 14.57 5.46
C SER A 39 1.70 14.80 6.14
N ALA A 40 0.62 14.78 5.37
CA ALA A 40 -0.72 14.79 5.94
C ALA A 40 -0.94 13.53 6.80
N ASP A 41 -1.68 13.68 7.89
CA ASP A 41 -1.99 12.60 8.82
C ASP A 41 -2.67 11.42 8.11
N GLY A 42 -2.16 10.21 8.33
CA GLY A 42 -2.60 8.99 7.64
C GLY A 42 -1.99 8.77 6.26
N THR A 43 -1.02 9.57 5.83
CA THR A 43 -0.31 9.34 4.57
C THR A 43 0.63 8.14 4.69
N LEU A 44 0.48 7.19 3.78
CA LEU A 44 1.41 6.09 3.55
C LEU A 44 2.23 6.40 2.30
N THR A 45 3.54 6.51 2.44
CA THR A 45 4.47 6.80 1.35
C THR A 45 5.35 5.58 1.10
N SER A 46 5.45 5.15 -0.15
CA SER A 46 6.41 4.15 -0.62
C SER A 46 7.43 4.82 -1.51
N ASN A 47 8.69 4.56 -1.26
CA ASN A 47 9.79 5.19 -1.98
C ASN A 47 10.81 4.15 -2.45
N ALA A 48 11.31 4.33 -3.68
CA ALA A 48 12.39 3.55 -4.26
C ALA A 48 13.47 4.52 -4.76
N ALA A 49 14.61 4.53 -4.10
CA ALA A 49 15.76 5.35 -4.46
C ALA A 49 16.90 4.45 -4.99
N ILE A 50 17.39 4.78 -6.16
CA ILE A 50 18.45 4.04 -6.86
C ILE A 50 19.60 5.01 -7.13
N GLN A 51 20.74 4.67 -6.57
CA GLN A 51 22.01 5.36 -6.74
C GLN A 51 23.08 4.39 -7.19
N SER A 52 24.26 4.87 -7.54
CA SER A 52 25.38 3.98 -7.89
C SER A 52 25.86 3.16 -6.72
N ARG A 53 25.73 3.67 -5.48
CA ARG A 53 26.22 3.04 -4.23
C ARG A 53 25.18 2.13 -3.62
N THR A 54 23.93 2.56 -3.62
CA THR A 54 22.85 1.92 -2.88
C THR A 54 21.55 1.83 -3.69
N LYS A 55 20.73 0.86 -3.31
CA LYS A 55 19.32 0.78 -3.68
C LYS A 55 18.53 0.73 -2.39
N ALA A 56 17.70 1.72 -2.17
CA ALA A 56 16.88 1.82 -0.96
C ALA A 56 15.40 1.75 -1.31
N TYR A 57 14.69 0.97 -0.53
CA TYR A 57 13.24 0.87 -0.58
C TYR A 57 12.70 1.23 0.79
N SER A 58 11.76 2.13 0.85
CA SER A 58 11.20 2.55 2.13
C SER A 58 9.68 2.63 2.11
N ILE A 59 9.12 2.47 3.29
CA ILE A 59 7.71 2.71 3.58
C ILE A 59 7.66 3.65 4.76
N THR A 60 7.03 4.79 4.57
CA THR A 60 6.87 5.84 5.58
C THR A 60 5.40 6.05 5.88
N TYR A 61 5.05 6.08 7.14
CA TYR A 61 3.70 6.30 7.60
C TYR A 61 3.62 7.51 8.53
N GLN A 62 2.79 8.47 8.14
CA GLN A 62 2.43 9.60 9.01
C GLN A 62 1.36 9.15 9.99
N ALA A 63 1.78 8.69 11.15
CA ALA A 63 0.88 8.05 12.12
C ALA A 63 -0.04 9.07 12.82
N THR A 64 0.45 10.28 13.02
CA THR A 64 -0.28 11.42 13.57
C THR A 64 0.26 12.70 12.92
N PRO A 65 -0.38 13.88 13.09
CA PRO A 65 0.15 15.13 12.54
C PRO A 65 1.58 15.48 12.97
N TRP A 66 2.09 14.86 14.03
CA TRP A 66 3.39 15.15 14.63
C TRP A 66 4.36 13.98 14.70
N LEU A 67 3.94 12.76 14.29
CA LEU A 67 4.75 11.55 14.33
C LEU A 67 4.80 10.87 12.96
N GLU A 68 6.01 10.74 12.42
CA GLU A 68 6.34 10.00 11.20
C GLU A 68 7.24 8.82 11.55
N GLY A 69 6.92 7.65 11.02
CA GLY A 69 7.72 6.44 11.15
C GLY A 69 8.11 5.91 9.79
N THR A 70 9.38 5.56 9.59
CA THR A 70 9.90 5.01 8.34
C THR A 70 10.55 3.66 8.58
N PHE A 71 10.20 2.70 7.74
CA PHE A 71 10.95 1.47 7.54
C PHE A 71 11.72 1.58 6.22
N ARG A 72 13.02 1.26 6.25
CA ARG A 72 13.88 1.29 5.08
C ARG A 72 14.65 -0.01 4.95
N TYR A 73 14.76 -0.48 3.71
CA TYR A 73 15.53 -1.63 3.31
C TYR A 73 16.54 -1.23 2.26
N THR A 74 17.83 -1.32 2.57
CA THR A 74 18.92 -0.83 1.72
C THR A 74 19.83 -1.96 1.30
N GLY A 75 20.04 -2.09 -0.01
CA GLY A 75 21.03 -2.96 -0.62
C GLY A 75 22.25 -2.19 -1.09
N PHE A 76 23.43 -2.78 -0.91
CA PHE A 76 24.71 -2.21 -1.37
C PHE A 76 25.09 -2.77 -2.72
N ASN A 77 25.47 -1.88 -3.66
CA ASN A 77 25.96 -2.27 -4.97
C ASN A 77 27.45 -2.61 -4.88
N ARG A 78 27.82 -3.79 -4.49
CA ARG A 78 29.05 -4.53 -4.86
C ARG A 78 29.45 -5.61 -3.85
N ALA A 79 30.02 -6.68 -4.38
CA ALA A 79 30.82 -7.79 -3.88
C ALA A 79 30.19 -8.85 -2.96
N ILE A 80 29.33 -8.53 -2.05
CA ILE A 80 28.48 -9.48 -1.33
C ILE A 80 27.18 -8.72 -1.10
N TYR A 81 26.09 -9.21 -1.65
CA TYR A 81 24.77 -8.63 -1.43
C TYR A 81 24.49 -8.61 0.06
N SER A 82 24.77 -7.50 0.70
CA SER A 82 24.37 -7.26 2.07
C SER A 82 23.26 -6.24 2.06
N TYR A 83 22.15 -6.65 2.64
CA TYR A 83 20.99 -5.80 2.83
C TYR A 83 20.88 -5.42 4.28
N ASP A 84 20.50 -4.20 4.52
CA ASP A 84 20.29 -3.68 5.85
C ASP A 84 18.86 -3.17 6.04
N ARG A 85 18.33 -3.40 7.23
CA ARG A 85 17.00 -2.97 7.65
C ARG A 85 17.16 -1.93 8.72
N ASN A 86 16.51 -0.80 8.51
CA ASN A 86 16.52 0.24 9.53
C ASN A 86 15.15 0.88 9.70
N TYR A 87 14.96 1.46 10.86
CA TYR A 87 13.75 2.14 11.27
C TYR A 87 14.13 3.56 11.64
N GLU A 88 13.29 4.51 11.25
CA GLU A 88 13.45 5.90 11.57
C GLU A 88 12.17 6.43 12.21
N ALA A 89 12.32 7.29 13.20
CA ALA A 89 11.23 8.03 13.81
C ALA A 89 11.53 9.52 13.76
N LYS A 90 10.54 10.31 13.35
CA LYS A 90 10.62 11.77 13.33
C LYS A 90 9.42 12.37 14.06
N ILE A 91 9.67 13.33 14.94
CA ILE A 91 8.67 13.98 15.77
C ILE A 91 8.72 15.48 15.50
N ARG A 92 7.58 16.08 15.12
CA ARG A 92 7.42 17.51 15.03
C ARG A 92 7.26 18.09 16.42
N LEU A 93 8.12 19.04 16.79
CA LEU A 93 8.08 19.72 18.08
C LEU A 93 7.08 20.87 18.08
N TRP A 94 7.05 21.67 16.99
CA TRP A 94 6.02 22.69 16.75
C TRP A 94 5.83 22.99 15.26
N GLU A 95 4.69 23.57 14.94
CA GLU A 95 4.32 23.95 13.58
C GLU A 95 4.93 25.28 13.17
N GLU A 96 5.08 25.46 11.86
CA GLU A 96 5.46 26.73 11.29
C GLU A 96 4.43 27.82 11.63
N GLN A 97 4.93 28.99 12.02
CA GLN A 97 4.14 30.19 12.24
C GLN A 97 4.68 31.35 11.39
N ALA A 98 4.02 32.50 11.42
CA ALA A 98 4.43 33.64 10.60
C ALA A 98 5.93 33.98 10.75
N HIS A 99 6.47 33.93 11.97
CA HIS A 99 7.86 34.29 12.26
C HIS A 99 8.72 33.12 12.76
N LEU A 100 8.12 31.96 13.07
CA LEU A 100 8.85 30.79 13.56
C LEU A 100 8.86 29.69 12.53
N PRO A 101 10.00 29.01 12.32
CA PRO A 101 10.05 27.83 11.45
C PRO A 101 9.34 26.67 12.12
N GLN A 102 8.93 25.69 11.33
CA GLN A 102 8.60 24.36 11.83
C GLN A 102 9.86 23.68 12.34
N VAL A 103 9.78 22.97 13.47
CA VAL A 103 10.93 22.23 14.01
C VAL A 103 10.55 20.79 14.28
N ALA A 104 11.46 19.90 13.94
CA ALA A 104 11.35 18.46 14.19
C ALA A 104 12.67 17.89 14.73
N ILE A 105 12.55 16.78 15.44
CA ILE A 105 13.65 15.94 15.89
C ILE A 105 13.46 14.54 15.32
N GLY A 106 14.54 13.87 14.95
CA GLY A 106 14.45 12.50 14.43
C GLY A 106 15.66 11.67 14.76
N ILE A 107 15.46 10.37 14.68
CA ILE A 107 16.47 9.34 14.89
C ILE A 107 16.39 8.36 13.72
N ARG A 108 17.47 8.23 12.97
CA ARG A 108 17.67 7.22 11.93
C ARG A 108 18.31 5.98 12.53
N ASP A 109 17.89 4.83 12.03
CA ASP A 109 18.41 3.52 12.44
C ASP A 109 18.16 3.22 13.94
N LEU A 110 16.94 3.51 14.39
CA LEU A 110 16.53 3.43 15.80
C LEU A 110 16.70 2.02 16.40
N VAL A 111 16.43 0.97 15.62
CA VAL A 111 16.48 -0.46 16.03
C VAL A 111 17.25 -1.28 15.00
N GLY A 112 18.06 -0.65 14.17
CA GLY A 112 18.82 -1.31 13.11
C GLY A 112 20.20 -1.73 13.54
N THR A 113 21.11 -1.81 12.56
CA THR A 113 22.50 -2.23 12.76
C THR A 113 23.43 -1.11 13.25
N GLY A 114 22.92 0.12 13.36
CA GLY A 114 23.73 1.32 13.66
C GLY A 114 24.51 1.88 12.47
N LEU A 115 24.54 1.18 11.33
CA LEU A 115 25.31 1.60 10.14
C LEU A 115 24.78 2.91 9.54
N TRP A 116 23.48 3.17 9.67
CA TRP A 116 22.78 4.34 9.17
C TRP A 116 22.47 5.36 10.29
N GLY A 117 22.98 5.07 11.49
CA GLY A 117 22.67 5.81 12.70
C GLY A 117 22.99 7.29 12.57
N SER A 118 22.00 8.13 12.70
CA SER A 118 22.11 9.58 12.85
C SER A 118 20.90 10.13 13.57
N GLU A 119 21.13 11.13 14.37
CA GLU A 119 20.11 11.90 15.03
C GLU A 119 20.17 13.34 14.53
N TYR A 120 19.07 14.04 14.59
CA TYR A 120 19.02 15.41 14.11
C TYR A 120 17.94 16.25 14.80
N ILE A 121 18.19 17.54 14.81
CA ILE A 121 17.21 18.58 15.05
C ILE A 121 17.19 19.45 13.80
N VAL A 122 16.02 19.69 13.23
CA VAL A 122 15.88 20.37 11.95
C VAL A 122 14.76 21.40 12.01
N ALA A 123 14.99 22.53 11.37
CA ALA A 123 14.04 23.62 11.19
C ALA A 123 13.78 23.86 9.70
N SER A 124 12.52 24.07 9.32
CA SER A 124 12.12 24.41 7.95
C SER A 124 11.18 25.60 7.93
N LYS A 125 11.42 26.53 7.00
CA LYS A 125 10.64 27.75 6.82
C LYS A 125 10.30 27.99 5.37
N LYS A 126 9.02 28.12 5.08
CA LYS A 126 8.54 28.48 3.75
C LYS A 126 8.48 30.00 3.59
N ILE A 127 9.11 30.51 2.54
CA ILE A 127 9.11 31.92 2.14
C ILE A 127 8.74 31.95 0.67
N ASP A 128 7.55 32.38 0.36
CA ASP A 128 6.98 32.32 -0.99
C ASP A 128 7.10 30.89 -1.57
N ASN A 129 7.79 30.74 -2.69
CA ASN A 129 8.00 29.46 -3.36
C ASN A 129 9.25 28.70 -2.89
N PHE A 130 10.00 29.27 -1.94
CA PHE A 130 11.18 28.64 -1.36
C PHE A 130 10.84 27.99 -0.03
N ASP A 131 11.25 26.74 0.15
CA ASP A 131 11.23 26.04 1.43
C ASP A 131 12.67 25.80 1.88
N ILE A 132 13.09 26.52 2.91
CA ILE A 132 14.46 26.56 3.41
C ILE A 132 14.55 25.66 4.65
N THR A 133 15.53 24.78 4.66
CA THR A 133 15.78 23.85 5.76
C THR A 133 17.19 24.04 6.30
N LEU A 134 17.34 24.04 7.63
CA LEU A 134 18.60 24.05 8.33
C LEU A 134 18.53 23.11 9.54
N GLY A 135 19.51 22.26 9.72
CA GLY A 135 19.57 21.29 10.79
C GLY A 135 20.96 21.09 11.38
N MET A 136 20.96 20.50 12.55
CA MET A 136 22.15 20.00 13.24
C MET A 136 21.99 18.50 13.43
N GLY A 137 23.06 17.73 13.16
CA GLY A 137 23.02 16.28 13.21
C GLY A 137 24.23 15.67 13.92
N TRP A 138 23.99 14.46 14.40
CA TRP A 138 24.98 13.56 15.00
C TRP A 138 25.13 12.31 14.14
N GLY A 139 26.13 11.47 14.47
CA GLY A 139 26.40 10.28 13.72
C GLY A 139 26.79 10.58 12.28
N ARG A 140 26.12 9.98 11.30
CA ARG A 140 26.42 10.22 9.86
C ARG A 140 26.25 11.70 9.49
N LEU A 141 25.24 12.36 10.02
CA LEU A 141 24.99 13.79 9.78
C LEU A 141 25.97 14.72 10.49
N ALA A 142 26.87 14.23 11.32
CA ALA A 142 27.99 15.00 11.85
C ALA A 142 29.10 15.19 10.78
N GLY A 143 29.19 14.32 9.79
CA GLY A 143 30.21 14.38 8.75
C GLY A 143 31.63 14.31 9.30
N LYS A 144 32.45 15.34 8.98
CA LYS A 144 33.82 15.51 9.53
C LYS A 144 33.82 16.23 10.87
N GLY A 145 32.65 16.68 11.35
CA GLY A 145 32.50 17.50 12.53
C GLY A 145 32.73 18.99 12.26
N ASP A 146 31.69 19.79 12.45
CA ASP A 146 31.78 21.25 12.32
C ASP A 146 32.11 21.91 13.67
N PHE A 147 31.63 21.28 14.75
CA PHE A 147 31.80 21.78 16.10
C PHE A 147 31.64 20.67 17.14
N ARG A 148 32.12 20.92 18.37
CA ARG A 148 31.98 19.98 19.48
C ARG A 148 30.50 19.76 19.81
N ASN A 149 30.11 18.52 20.02
CA ASN A 149 28.76 18.13 20.38
C ASN A 149 28.27 18.94 21.60
N PRO A 150 27.21 19.76 21.49
CA PRO A 150 26.72 20.60 22.56
C PRO A 150 26.28 19.80 23.81
N LEU A 151 25.85 18.55 23.65
CA LEU A 151 25.37 17.72 24.74
C LEU A 151 26.51 17.24 25.65
N THR A 152 27.75 17.29 25.20
CA THR A 152 28.93 16.99 26.03
C THR A 152 29.10 18.02 27.16
N PHE A 153 28.48 19.19 27.06
CA PHE A 153 28.43 20.15 28.20
C PHE A 153 27.48 19.71 29.30
N LEU A 154 26.53 18.80 29.00
CA LEU A 154 25.56 18.30 29.96
C LEU A 154 26.05 17.04 30.65
N SER A 155 26.75 16.14 29.91
CA SER A 155 27.30 14.91 30.45
C SER A 155 28.40 14.34 29.54
N ASP A 156 29.48 13.83 30.15
CA ASP A 156 30.56 13.13 29.44
C ASP A 156 30.07 11.82 28.76
N SER A 157 28.90 11.32 29.14
CA SER A 157 28.30 10.15 28.48
C SER A 157 27.96 10.40 27.02
N PHE A 158 27.87 11.65 26.56
CA PHE A 158 27.67 12.01 25.16
C PHE A 158 28.99 12.13 24.37
N GLU A 159 30.16 11.98 24.97
CA GLU A 159 31.43 12.06 24.23
C GLU A 159 31.72 10.85 23.37
N GLU A 160 31.28 9.66 23.77
CA GLU A 160 31.54 8.43 23.04
C GLU A 160 30.25 7.89 22.41
N ARG A 161 30.30 7.64 21.13
CA ARG A 161 29.22 6.96 20.39
C ARG A 161 29.47 5.46 20.42
N VAL A 162 28.58 4.71 21.04
CA VAL A 162 28.59 3.26 20.95
C VAL A 162 28.06 2.87 19.58
N LEU A 163 28.95 2.40 18.71
CA LEU A 163 28.60 1.80 17.43
C LEU A 163 28.28 0.32 17.69
N ASP A 164 27.04 0.01 17.91
CA ASP A 164 26.62 -1.39 17.94
C ASP A 164 26.39 -1.86 16.50
N VAL A 165 27.46 -2.40 15.92
CA VAL A 165 27.42 -3.03 14.58
C VAL A 165 26.97 -4.48 14.72
N GLY A 166 26.01 -4.74 15.62
CA GLY A 166 25.45 -6.07 15.84
C GLY A 166 24.52 -6.53 14.71
N LEU A 167 23.77 -7.56 14.96
CA LEU A 167 22.75 -8.08 14.03
C LEU A 167 21.50 -7.18 13.95
N GLY A 168 21.48 -6.07 14.72
CA GLY A 168 20.33 -5.18 14.87
C GLY A 168 19.28 -5.74 15.83
N GLY A 169 18.32 -4.89 16.21
CA GLY A 169 17.20 -5.27 17.08
C GLY A 169 17.36 -4.88 18.54
N GLU A 170 18.49 -4.28 18.93
CA GLU A 170 18.70 -3.76 20.29
C GLU A 170 18.68 -2.24 20.28
N LEU A 171 18.05 -1.66 21.31
CA LEU A 171 18.09 -0.23 21.59
C LEU A 171 19.28 0.06 22.51
N SER A 172 20.33 0.64 21.96
CA SER A 172 21.47 1.12 22.78
C SER A 172 21.27 2.60 23.09
N SER A 173 20.92 2.92 24.32
CA SER A 173 20.70 4.32 24.75
C SER A 173 21.95 5.20 24.63
N GLY A 174 23.15 4.61 24.68
CA GLY A 174 24.43 5.30 24.49
C GLY A 174 24.79 5.63 23.04
N ALA A 175 23.98 5.17 22.06
CA ALA A 175 24.21 5.43 20.65
C ALA A 175 23.60 6.77 20.18
N PHE A 176 22.61 7.31 20.90
CA PHE A 176 21.84 8.44 20.41
C PHE A 176 22.38 9.79 20.87
N PHE A 177 22.44 10.75 19.94
CA PHE A 177 22.91 12.13 20.17
C PHE A 177 24.34 12.21 20.73
N SER A 178 25.13 11.14 20.55
CA SER A 178 26.47 10.94 21.10
C SER A 178 27.52 11.03 20.00
N GLY A 179 28.77 11.19 20.44
CA GLY A 179 29.95 11.46 19.63
C GLY A 179 30.54 12.82 19.99
N LYS A 180 31.84 12.99 19.76
CA LYS A 180 32.59 14.23 20.12
C LYS A 180 32.10 15.44 19.33
N GLU A 181 31.59 15.23 18.12
CA GLU A 181 31.29 16.27 17.16
C GLU A 181 29.86 16.18 16.65
N ALA A 182 29.36 17.33 16.24
CA ALA A 182 28.10 17.48 15.53
C ALA A 182 28.34 18.26 14.23
N GLY A 183 27.47 18.13 13.25
CA GLY A 183 27.57 18.80 11.96
C GLY A 183 26.32 19.59 11.62
N ILE A 184 26.45 20.49 10.68
CA ILE A 184 25.35 21.28 10.11
C ILE A 184 24.98 20.66 8.76
N PHE A 185 23.68 20.57 8.50
CA PHE A 185 23.14 20.24 7.20
C PHE A 185 22.01 21.21 6.83
N GLY A 186 21.69 21.28 5.56
CA GLY A 186 20.61 22.17 5.14
C GLY A 186 20.37 22.14 3.65
N GLY A 187 19.35 22.87 3.21
CA GLY A 187 19.05 22.96 1.80
C GLY A 187 17.83 23.82 1.53
N VAL A 188 17.49 23.89 0.26
CA VAL A 188 16.36 24.68 -0.22
C VAL A 188 15.63 23.91 -1.31
N SER A 189 14.30 23.96 -1.27
CA SER A 189 13.43 23.55 -2.37
C SER A 189 12.71 24.77 -2.93
N TYR A 190 12.66 24.86 -4.26
CA TYR A 190 11.92 25.89 -4.97
C TYR A 190 10.81 25.24 -5.80
N GLU A 191 9.55 25.58 -5.51
CA GLU A 191 8.38 25.11 -6.25
C GLU A 191 8.06 26.04 -7.41
N MET A 192 8.03 25.51 -8.64
CA MET A 192 7.70 26.30 -9.82
C MET A 192 6.19 26.55 -9.91
N GLU A 193 5.77 27.80 -10.08
CA GLU A 193 4.33 28.16 -10.12
C GLU A 193 3.59 27.58 -11.33
N SER A 194 4.25 27.46 -12.47
CA SER A 194 3.63 27.10 -13.74
C SER A 194 3.77 25.63 -14.13
N LEU A 195 4.59 24.88 -13.41
CA LEU A 195 4.90 23.49 -13.72
C LEU A 195 4.88 22.65 -12.44
N PRO A 196 4.46 21.39 -12.49
CA PRO A 196 4.53 20.49 -11.35
C PRO A 196 5.96 20.00 -11.12
N VAL A 197 6.89 20.94 -10.94
CA VAL A 197 8.32 20.71 -10.81
C VAL A 197 8.88 21.49 -9.65
N SER A 198 9.72 20.83 -8.84
CA SER A 198 10.49 21.48 -7.78
C SER A 198 11.99 21.29 -8.03
N LEU A 199 12.76 22.35 -7.77
CA LEU A 199 14.22 22.31 -7.81
C LEU A 199 14.75 22.25 -6.38
N MET A 200 15.73 21.40 -6.14
CA MET A 200 16.31 21.20 -4.80
C MET A 200 17.81 21.40 -4.84
N LEU A 201 18.32 22.03 -3.81
CA LEU A 201 19.75 22.16 -3.53
C LEU A 201 19.97 21.78 -2.06
N GLU A 202 20.95 20.91 -1.81
CA GLU A 202 21.20 20.33 -0.51
C GLU A 202 22.69 20.39 -0.16
N TYR A 203 22.97 20.71 1.09
CA TYR A 203 24.25 20.53 1.74
C TYR A 203 24.15 19.38 2.73
N ASN A 204 24.82 18.26 2.45
CA ASN A 204 24.87 17.07 3.29
C ASN A 204 26.32 16.74 3.68
N PRO A 205 26.68 16.80 4.97
CA PRO A 205 28.04 16.55 5.43
C PRO A 205 28.44 15.07 5.47
N ASP A 206 27.51 14.13 5.24
CA ASP A 206 27.77 12.69 5.32
C ASP A 206 28.95 12.29 4.43
N GLN A 207 29.90 11.56 5.01
CA GLN A 207 31.09 11.08 4.33
C GLN A 207 30.94 9.69 3.72
N TYR A 208 29.78 9.06 3.93
CA TYR A 208 29.48 7.74 3.41
C TYR A 208 30.58 6.68 3.70
N TYR A 209 31.21 6.76 4.85
CA TYR A 209 32.33 5.88 5.23
C TYR A 209 32.05 4.40 5.02
N PHE A 210 30.83 4.00 5.29
CA PHE A 210 30.43 2.62 5.17
C PHE A 210 30.32 2.16 3.72
N GLU A 211 29.77 2.98 2.86
CA GLU A 211 29.65 2.74 1.41
C GLU A 211 31.01 2.78 0.76
N VAL A 212 31.85 3.74 1.15
CA VAL A 212 33.24 3.90 0.67
C VAL A 212 34.07 2.65 1.04
N ALA A 213 33.96 2.16 2.28
CA ALA A 213 34.65 0.96 2.72
C ALA A 213 34.25 -0.30 1.93
N ARG A 214 33.10 -0.27 1.27
CA ARG A 214 32.58 -1.34 0.39
C ARG A 214 32.80 -1.07 -1.09
N GLY A 215 33.72 -0.18 -1.44
CA GLY A 215 34.10 0.14 -2.81
C GLY A 215 33.19 1.19 -3.49
N GLY A 216 32.40 1.93 -2.72
CA GLY A 216 31.77 3.16 -3.15
C GLY A 216 32.81 4.27 -3.37
N ARG A 217 32.38 5.39 -3.98
CA ARG A 217 33.23 6.57 -4.18
C ARG A 217 33.12 7.48 -2.96
N GLU A 218 34.23 8.12 -2.59
CA GLU A 218 34.21 9.23 -1.64
C GLU A 218 33.46 10.42 -2.24
N PRO A 219 32.65 11.15 -1.44
CA PRO A 219 31.99 12.36 -1.91
C PRO A 219 33.02 13.45 -2.23
N ASP A 220 32.97 14.03 -3.44
CA ASP A 220 33.85 15.14 -3.84
C ASP A 220 33.37 16.47 -3.25
N SER A 221 32.08 16.57 -3.00
CA SER A 221 31.41 17.78 -2.50
C SER A 221 30.27 17.42 -1.57
N PRO A 222 29.99 18.21 -0.53
CA PRO A 222 28.79 18.05 0.28
C PRO A 222 27.50 18.55 -0.41
N ILE A 223 27.61 19.09 -1.64
CA ILE A 223 26.47 19.68 -2.36
C ILE A 223 25.85 18.67 -3.30
N SER A 224 24.51 18.58 -3.23
CA SER A 224 23.67 17.81 -4.14
C SER A 224 22.56 18.68 -4.71
N ALA A 225 22.16 18.41 -5.95
CA ALA A 225 21.06 19.11 -6.61
C ALA A 225 20.09 18.12 -7.22
N ALA A 226 18.81 18.45 -7.24
CA ALA A 226 17.79 17.59 -7.82
C ALA A 226 16.66 18.37 -8.50
N VAL A 227 16.01 17.67 -9.42
CA VAL A 227 14.76 18.08 -10.04
C VAL A 227 13.72 17.03 -9.70
N LYS A 228 12.64 17.44 -9.06
CA LYS A 228 11.47 16.60 -8.76
C LYS A 228 10.34 16.98 -9.69
N TRP A 229 9.72 15.99 -10.29
CA TRP A 229 8.53 16.12 -11.11
C TRP A 229 7.37 15.38 -10.46
N ASP A 230 6.30 16.10 -10.12
CA ASP A 230 5.05 15.56 -9.63
C ASP A 230 4.22 15.08 -10.83
N ALA A 231 4.40 13.81 -11.22
CA ALA A 231 3.82 13.22 -12.43
C ALA A 231 2.29 13.05 -12.33
N ALA A 232 1.79 12.83 -11.12
CA ALA A 232 0.36 12.72 -10.79
C ALA A 232 0.18 12.99 -9.29
N PRO A 233 -1.07 13.24 -8.82
CA PRO A 233 -1.33 13.33 -7.39
C PRO A 233 -0.79 12.11 -6.66
N GLY A 234 0.09 12.33 -5.69
CA GLY A 234 0.74 11.28 -4.90
C GLY A 234 1.81 10.46 -5.63
N LEU A 235 2.20 10.82 -6.86
CA LEU A 235 3.28 10.15 -7.59
C LEU A 235 4.31 11.17 -8.06
N SER A 236 5.55 11.00 -7.63
CA SER A 236 6.66 11.87 -8.06
C SER A 236 7.90 11.09 -8.49
N LEU A 237 8.65 11.69 -9.40
CA LEU A 237 9.94 11.23 -9.86
C LEU A 237 10.97 12.31 -9.57
N THR A 238 12.04 11.95 -8.87
CA THR A 238 13.17 12.85 -8.60
C THR A 238 14.41 12.34 -9.31
N LEU A 239 15.09 13.22 -10.01
CA LEU A 239 16.41 12.99 -10.58
C LEU A 239 17.41 13.90 -9.86
N SER A 240 18.44 13.33 -9.28
CA SER A 240 19.45 14.04 -8.51
C SER A 240 20.85 13.83 -9.06
N HIS A 241 21.70 14.84 -8.90
CA HIS A 241 23.15 14.74 -9.02
C HIS A 241 23.74 15.01 -7.65
N GLN A 242 24.35 13.99 -7.08
CA GLN A 242 24.73 13.98 -5.66
C GLN A 242 26.24 14.02 -5.52
N HIS A 243 26.71 14.84 -4.58
CA HIS A 243 28.10 14.93 -4.15
C HIS A 243 29.10 15.18 -5.28
N ASN A 244 28.65 15.81 -6.38
CA ASN A 244 29.39 16.03 -7.61
C ASN A 244 29.94 14.75 -8.27
N GLN A 245 29.37 13.59 -7.97
CA GLN A 245 29.91 12.32 -8.44
C GLN A 245 28.91 11.38 -9.08
N GLU A 246 27.66 11.35 -8.59
CA GLU A 246 26.75 10.32 -9.02
C GLU A 246 25.33 10.83 -9.29
N TRP A 247 24.66 10.14 -10.18
CA TRP A 247 23.25 10.34 -10.45
C TRP A 247 22.39 9.42 -9.58
N GLY A 248 21.33 9.98 -9.00
CA GLY A 248 20.31 9.28 -8.27
C GLY A 248 18.97 9.42 -8.98
N MET A 249 18.15 8.41 -8.87
CA MET A 249 16.77 8.41 -9.31
C MET A 249 15.88 7.89 -8.19
N GLN A 250 14.80 8.60 -7.92
CA GLN A 250 13.87 8.25 -6.86
C GLN A 250 12.44 8.27 -7.40
N LEU A 251 11.70 7.23 -7.13
CA LEU A 251 10.27 7.12 -7.39
C LEU A 251 9.53 7.09 -6.06
N THR A 252 8.61 8.03 -5.87
CA THR A 252 7.80 8.14 -4.65
C THR A 252 6.33 8.02 -4.99
N ALA A 253 5.63 7.15 -4.26
CA ALA A 253 4.18 7.00 -4.34
C ALA A 253 3.58 7.20 -2.95
N ALA A 254 2.62 8.10 -2.82
CA ALA A 254 1.95 8.44 -1.57
C ALA A 254 0.45 8.20 -1.67
N LEU A 255 -0.12 7.64 -0.63
CA LEU A 255 -1.54 7.31 -0.50
C LEU A 255 -2.07 7.87 0.82
N ASP A 256 -3.14 8.64 0.76
CA ASP A 256 -3.88 9.03 1.96
C ASP A 256 -4.81 7.88 2.38
N THR A 257 -4.46 7.22 3.49
CA THR A 257 -5.24 6.07 3.99
C THR A 257 -6.56 6.49 4.66
N LYS A 258 -6.72 7.77 5.00
CA LYS A 258 -7.95 8.31 5.62
C LYS A 258 -8.98 8.73 4.59
N SER A 259 -8.54 9.13 3.41
CA SER A 259 -9.41 9.56 2.31
C SER A 259 -9.66 8.49 1.26
N LEU A 260 -9.39 7.21 1.59
CA LEU A 260 -9.76 6.12 0.71
C LEU A 260 -11.26 6.22 0.38
N PRO A 261 -11.64 6.17 -0.90
CA PRO A 261 -13.04 6.25 -1.27
C PRO A 261 -13.80 5.13 -0.55
N PRO A 262 -15.02 5.42 -0.10
CA PRO A 262 -15.86 4.39 0.48
C PRO A 262 -16.00 3.25 -0.53
N LYS A 263 -15.98 2.02 -0.02
CA LYS A 263 -16.27 0.83 -0.82
C LYS A 263 -17.46 1.15 -1.73
N PRO A 264 -17.36 0.98 -3.07
CA PRO A 264 -18.45 1.31 -3.96
C PRO A 264 -19.73 0.67 -3.45
N ALA A 265 -20.77 1.47 -3.32
CA ALA A 265 -22.06 0.95 -2.90
C ALA A 265 -22.44 -0.21 -3.83
N ARG A 266 -22.94 -1.31 -3.24
CA ARG A 266 -23.49 -2.42 -4.03
C ARG A 266 -24.38 -1.85 -5.12
N ARG A 267 -24.10 -2.17 -6.37
CA ARG A 267 -25.04 -1.85 -7.44
C ARG A 267 -26.30 -2.66 -7.19
N LEU A 268 -27.34 -1.99 -6.73
CA LEU A 268 -28.67 -2.56 -6.69
C LEU A 268 -29.12 -2.64 -8.14
N TYR A 269 -29.05 -3.81 -8.73
CA TYR A 269 -29.72 -4.05 -10.01
C TYR A 269 -31.22 -4.18 -9.74
N LEU A 270 -32.05 -3.65 -10.66
CA LEU A 270 -33.45 -4.01 -10.68
C LEU A 270 -33.51 -5.52 -10.87
N SER A 271 -34.26 -6.18 -9.98
CA SER A 271 -34.44 -7.62 -10.08
C SER A 271 -35.15 -7.96 -11.39
N SER A 272 -34.80 -9.10 -11.97
CA SER A 272 -35.54 -9.63 -13.14
C SER A 272 -37.03 -9.84 -12.85
N ILE A 273 -37.41 -9.95 -11.59
CA ILE A 273 -38.82 -10.04 -11.15
C ILE A 273 -39.56 -8.73 -11.42
N ASP A 274 -38.86 -7.57 -11.29
CA ASP A 274 -39.42 -6.24 -11.45
C ASP A 274 -39.31 -5.70 -12.89
N LEU A 275 -38.68 -6.46 -13.81
CA LEU A 275 -38.55 -6.08 -15.21
C LEU A 275 -39.79 -6.51 -16.00
N GLU A 276 -40.18 -5.69 -16.99
CA GLU A 276 -41.19 -6.10 -17.98
C GLU A 276 -40.62 -7.24 -18.85
N SER A 277 -41.49 -8.13 -19.31
CA SER A 277 -41.08 -9.29 -20.12
C SER A 277 -40.35 -8.88 -21.42
N SER A 278 -40.60 -7.66 -21.92
CA SER A 278 -39.90 -7.07 -23.07
C SER A 278 -38.43 -6.74 -22.80
N ASP A 279 -38.06 -6.51 -21.54
CA ASP A 279 -36.73 -6.09 -21.13
C ASP A 279 -35.84 -7.27 -20.73
N LEU A 280 -36.42 -8.48 -20.69
CA LEU A 280 -35.68 -9.70 -20.41
C LEU A 280 -35.03 -10.28 -21.69
N PRO A 281 -33.82 -10.85 -21.59
CA PRO A 281 -33.21 -11.57 -22.70
C PRO A 281 -34.09 -12.73 -23.20
N LYS A 282 -33.95 -13.08 -24.46
CA LYS A 282 -34.64 -14.24 -25.04
C LYS A 282 -34.22 -15.52 -24.28
N GLY A 283 -35.21 -16.36 -24.01
CA GLY A 283 -34.99 -17.65 -23.35
C GLY A 283 -35.21 -17.67 -21.86
N ILE A 284 -35.40 -16.51 -21.19
CA ILE A 284 -35.72 -16.46 -19.75
C ILE A 284 -37.21 -16.71 -19.54
N ASN A 285 -37.51 -17.70 -18.74
CA ASN A 285 -38.86 -17.91 -18.20
C ASN A 285 -39.04 -17.20 -16.88
N GLN A 286 -39.75 -16.08 -16.88
CA GLN A 286 -39.98 -15.26 -15.69
C GLN A 286 -40.73 -16.00 -14.58
N SER A 287 -41.49 -17.05 -14.91
CA SER A 287 -42.17 -17.90 -13.92
C SER A 287 -41.27 -18.95 -13.30
N SER A 288 -40.06 -19.15 -13.82
CA SER A 288 -39.04 -20.06 -13.29
C SER A 288 -38.13 -19.34 -12.31
N TRP A 289 -38.16 -19.74 -11.05
CA TRP A 289 -37.24 -19.20 -10.06
C TRP A 289 -35.77 -19.45 -10.48
N TYR A 290 -35.49 -20.55 -11.16
CA TYR A 290 -34.16 -20.90 -11.61
C TYR A 290 -33.64 -19.94 -12.70
N ASP A 291 -34.46 -19.67 -13.73
CA ASP A 291 -34.08 -18.80 -14.83
C ASP A 291 -33.85 -17.35 -14.38
N THR A 292 -34.72 -16.84 -13.51
CA THR A 292 -34.60 -15.47 -12.97
C THR A 292 -33.39 -15.37 -12.05
N PHE A 293 -33.12 -16.40 -11.25
CA PHE A 293 -31.92 -16.48 -10.41
C PHE A 293 -30.64 -16.55 -11.24
N LEU A 294 -30.61 -17.40 -12.27
CA LEU A 294 -29.49 -17.57 -13.18
C LEU A 294 -29.12 -16.24 -13.85
N PHE A 295 -30.12 -15.53 -14.34
CA PHE A 295 -29.93 -14.24 -15.01
C PHE A 295 -29.40 -13.15 -14.05
N ASP A 296 -30.00 -13.02 -12.89
CA ASP A 296 -29.58 -12.01 -11.93
C ASP A 296 -28.18 -12.32 -11.31
N ALA A 297 -27.85 -13.59 -11.17
CA ALA A 297 -26.49 -14.00 -10.78
C ALA A 297 -25.48 -13.59 -11.83
N GLU A 298 -25.72 -13.88 -13.12
CA GLU A 298 -24.81 -13.51 -14.20
C GLU A 298 -24.60 -11.98 -14.29
N ARG A 299 -25.68 -11.21 -14.23
CA ARG A 299 -25.62 -9.74 -14.23
C ARG A 299 -24.81 -9.18 -13.08
N SER A 300 -24.79 -9.88 -11.97
CA SER A 300 -24.09 -9.49 -10.75
C SER A 300 -22.61 -9.91 -10.75
N GLY A 301 -22.13 -10.57 -11.80
CA GLY A 301 -20.77 -11.09 -11.88
C GLY A 301 -20.56 -12.35 -11.05
N LEU A 302 -21.63 -13.09 -10.79
CA LEU A 302 -21.61 -14.39 -10.15
C LEU A 302 -22.02 -15.47 -11.16
N LEU A 303 -21.51 -16.67 -10.98
CA LEU A 303 -21.94 -17.82 -11.75
C LEU A 303 -22.83 -18.71 -10.89
N LEU A 304 -24.04 -18.95 -11.33
CA LEU A 304 -24.90 -20.00 -10.81
C LEU A 304 -24.61 -21.28 -11.62
N LEU A 305 -23.77 -22.15 -11.06
CA LEU A 305 -23.34 -23.36 -11.77
C LEU A 305 -24.38 -24.45 -11.67
N GLU A 306 -24.86 -24.71 -10.47
CA GLU A 306 -25.90 -25.68 -10.18
C GLU A 306 -26.75 -25.20 -9.00
N ALA A 307 -28.02 -25.55 -9.02
CA ALA A 307 -28.89 -25.33 -7.87
C ALA A 307 -29.92 -26.47 -7.76
N THR A 308 -30.26 -26.87 -6.56
CA THR A 308 -31.32 -27.84 -6.30
C THR A 308 -32.06 -27.48 -5.04
N VAL A 309 -33.36 -27.74 -5.03
CA VAL A 309 -34.24 -27.58 -3.87
C VAL A 309 -34.71 -28.94 -3.43
N ASP A 310 -34.42 -29.29 -2.19
CA ASP A 310 -34.97 -30.44 -1.51
C ASP A 310 -36.21 -30.00 -0.70
N GLU A 311 -37.38 -30.32 -1.24
CA GLU A 311 -38.65 -29.93 -0.61
C GLU A 311 -38.86 -30.63 0.73
N SER A 312 -38.35 -31.86 0.88
CA SER A 312 -38.52 -32.64 2.10
C SER A 312 -37.72 -32.09 3.29
N LEU A 313 -36.54 -31.53 2.98
CA LEU A 313 -35.66 -30.93 3.97
C LEU A 313 -35.78 -29.39 4.03
N HIS A 314 -36.62 -28.80 3.18
CA HIS A 314 -36.74 -27.34 3.02
C HIS A 314 -35.40 -26.65 2.82
N THR A 315 -34.51 -27.26 2.03
CA THR A 315 -33.13 -26.85 1.85
C THR A 315 -32.84 -26.62 0.37
N ALA A 316 -32.20 -25.51 0.05
CA ALA A 316 -31.58 -25.29 -1.29
C ALA A 316 -30.07 -25.44 -1.22
N THR A 317 -29.51 -26.15 -2.20
CA THR A 317 -28.05 -26.22 -2.40
C THR A 317 -27.71 -25.56 -3.71
N ILE A 318 -26.78 -24.60 -3.65
CA ILE A 318 -26.39 -23.72 -4.74
C ILE A 318 -24.89 -23.83 -4.92
N VAL A 319 -24.42 -24.19 -6.10
CA VAL A 319 -23.00 -24.14 -6.48
C VAL A 319 -22.74 -22.83 -7.19
N MET A 320 -21.81 -22.06 -6.69
CA MET A 320 -21.50 -20.75 -7.22
C MET A 320 -20.03 -20.59 -7.60
N GLY A 321 -19.79 -19.85 -8.67
CA GLY A 321 -18.50 -19.28 -9.03
C GLY A 321 -18.51 -17.76 -8.88
N ASN A 322 -17.32 -17.17 -8.77
CA ASN A 322 -17.14 -15.72 -8.59
C ASN A 322 -16.26 -15.17 -9.72
N THR A 323 -16.77 -14.17 -10.46
CA THR A 323 -16.02 -13.52 -11.53
C THR A 323 -15.75 -12.03 -11.31
N ALA A 324 -16.40 -11.41 -10.30
CA ALA A 324 -16.37 -9.96 -10.15
C ALA A 324 -15.95 -9.44 -8.78
N TYR A 325 -15.99 -10.29 -7.76
CA TYR A 325 -15.76 -9.85 -6.38
C TYR A 325 -14.34 -10.21 -5.92
N PRO A 326 -13.54 -9.24 -5.47
CA PRO A 326 -12.21 -9.51 -4.92
C PRO A 326 -12.22 -10.40 -3.66
N LEU A 327 -13.29 -10.30 -2.88
CA LEU A 327 -13.45 -11.10 -1.66
C LEU A 327 -14.58 -12.12 -1.84
N TRP A 328 -14.29 -13.38 -1.57
CA TRP A 328 -15.28 -14.46 -1.61
C TRP A 328 -16.46 -14.23 -0.68
N MET A 329 -16.25 -13.61 0.47
CA MET A 329 -17.33 -13.29 1.41
C MET A 329 -18.35 -12.32 0.83
N ASP A 330 -17.90 -11.33 0.05
CA ASP A 330 -18.80 -10.38 -0.64
C ASP A 330 -19.61 -11.11 -1.73
N ALA A 331 -18.98 -12.02 -2.46
CA ALA A 331 -19.62 -12.84 -3.48
C ALA A 331 -20.71 -13.75 -2.87
N VAL A 332 -20.37 -14.44 -1.77
CA VAL A 332 -21.30 -15.32 -1.04
C VAL A 332 -22.48 -14.53 -0.48
N ASP A 333 -22.25 -13.39 0.15
CA ASP A 333 -23.29 -12.55 0.72
C ASP A 333 -24.26 -12.03 -0.37
N TYR A 334 -23.73 -11.72 -1.55
CA TYR A 334 -24.56 -11.32 -2.68
C TYR A 334 -25.35 -12.50 -3.25
N MET A 335 -24.72 -13.67 -3.39
CA MET A 335 -25.41 -14.87 -3.86
C MET A 335 -26.54 -15.27 -2.89
N VAL A 336 -26.30 -15.16 -1.58
CA VAL A 336 -27.33 -15.40 -0.54
C VAL A 336 -28.49 -14.42 -0.69
N SER A 337 -28.22 -13.16 -0.98
CA SER A 337 -29.26 -12.15 -1.20
C SER A 337 -30.10 -12.46 -2.43
N LEU A 338 -29.48 -12.91 -3.52
CA LEU A 338 -30.21 -13.35 -4.73
C LEU A 338 -31.00 -14.64 -4.47
N ALA A 339 -30.41 -15.60 -3.75
CA ALA A 339 -31.10 -16.82 -3.35
C ALA A 339 -32.34 -16.51 -2.51
N ASP A 340 -32.24 -15.54 -1.59
CA ASP A 340 -33.36 -15.12 -0.76
C ASP A 340 -34.50 -14.50 -1.59
N LEU A 341 -34.16 -13.84 -2.67
CA LEU A 341 -35.14 -13.20 -3.57
C LEU A 341 -35.87 -14.21 -4.47
N HIS A 342 -35.11 -15.16 -5.08
CA HIS A 342 -35.63 -16.01 -6.16
C HIS A 342 -36.13 -17.39 -5.71
N LEU A 343 -35.56 -17.94 -4.65
CA LEU A 343 -35.93 -19.30 -4.23
C LEU A 343 -37.37 -19.39 -3.75
N PRO A 344 -38.00 -20.55 -3.93
CA PRO A 344 -39.36 -20.82 -3.38
C PRO A 344 -39.45 -20.52 -1.89
N THR A 345 -40.59 -20.02 -1.47
CA THR A 345 -40.84 -19.67 -0.04
C THR A 345 -40.79 -20.85 0.91
N THR A 346 -40.87 -22.07 0.39
CA THR A 346 -40.73 -23.33 1.16
C THR A 346 -39.31 -23.58 1.63
N VAL A 347 -38.29 -22.90 1.05
CA VAL A 347 -36.90 -23.09 1.42
C VAL A 347 -36.53 -22.27 2.66
N ASN A 348 -36.04 -22.96 3.69
CA ASN A 348 -35.64 -22.38 4.97
C ASN A 348 -34.14 -22.35 5.20
N MET A 349 -33.39 -23.27 4.59
CA MET A 349 -31.95 -23.43 4.74
C MET A 349 -31.25 -23.29 3.40
N LEU A 350 -30.10 -22.62 3.39
CA LEU A 350 -29.26 -22.46 2.25
C LEU A 350 -27.93 -23.19 2.48
N ASN A 351 -27.50 -23.94 1.48
CA ASN A 351 -26.17 -24.50 1.37
C ASN A 351 -25.50 -23.85 0.15
N ILE A 352 -24.56 -22.95 0.38
CA ILE A 352 -23.80 -22.30 -0.69
C ILE A 352 -22.49 -23.07 -0.84
N VAL A 353 -22.28 -23.68 -1.99
CA VAL A 353 -21.06 -24.40 -2.34
C VAL A 353 -20.21 -23.47 -3.18
N VAL A 354 -19.01 -23.19 -2.72
CA VAL A 354 -18.03 -22.38 -3.45
C VAL A 354 -17.24 -23.26 -4.40
N GLU A 355 -17.23 -22.88 -5.67
CA GLU A 355 -16.42 -23.53 -6.70
C GLU A 355 -15.39 -22.56 -7.27
N GLU A 356 -14.14 -22.99 -7.30
CA GLU A 356 -13.02 -22.25 -7.85
C GLU A 356 -12.19 -23.18 -8.75
N GLU A 357 -11.95 -22.75 -9.97
CA GLU A 357 -11.17 -23.51 -10.97
C GLU A 357 -11.69 -24.97 -11.19
N GLY A 358 -13.01 -25.16 -11.11
CA GLY A 358 -13.64 -26.47 -11.28
C GLY A 358 -13.61 -27.35 -10.04
N HIS A 359 -13.12 -26.83 -8.92
CA HIS A 359 -13.07 -27.56 -7.66
C HIS A 359 -14.10 -27.04 -6.66
N ARG A 360 -14.93 -27.91 -6.15
CA ARG A 360 -15.87 -27.59 -5.07
C ARG A 360 -15.15 -27.65 -3.74
N LEU A 361 -15.04 -26.51 -3.09
CA LEU A 361 -14.24 -26.34 -1.89
C LEU A 361 -15.05 -26.64 -0.63
N ASN A 362 -15.84 -25.68 -0.20
CA ASN A 362 -16.58 -25.72 1.03
C ASN A 362 -18.08 -25.44 0.81
N THR A 363 -18.89 -25.94 1.69
CA THR A 363 -20.30 -25.63 1.78
C THR A 363 -20.53 -24.70 2.96
N ILE A 364 -21.09 -23.53 2.69
CA ILE A 364 -21.53 -22.57 3.70
C ILE A 364 -23.00 -22.81 3.95
N ARG A 365 -23.32 -23.34 5.11
CA ARG A 365 -24.68 -23.63 5.52
C ARG A 365 -25.22 -22.52 6.42
N MET A 366 -26.38 -21.99 6.05
CA MET A 366 -27.03 -20.93 6.80
C MET A 366 -28.53 -20.93 6.65
N ARG A 367 -29.22 -20.28 7.59
CA ARG A 367 -30.65 -20.06 7.46
C ARG A 367 -30.94 -18.97 6.44
N ARG A 368 -32.04 -19.07 5.71
CA ARG A 368 -32.46 -18.05 4.75
C ARG A 368 -32.64 -16.69 5.45
N PRO A 369 -32.06 -15.58 4.94
CA PRO A 369 -32.08 -14.28 5.63
C PRO A 369 -33.46 -13.72 5.90
N SER A 370 -34.41 -13.84 4.97
CA SER A 370 -35.78 -13.34 5.13
C SER A 370 -36.57 -14.03 6.28
N LEU A 371 -36.10 -15.21 6.69
CA LEU A 371 -36.68 -15.95 7.80
C LEU A 371 -36.04 -15.62 9.16
N ASN A 372 -34.99 -14.81 9.16
CA ASN A 372 -34.34 -14.38 10.39
C ASN A 372 -35.11 -13.21 11.01
N PHE A 373 -36.13 -13.50 11.77
CA PHE A 373 -36.97 -12.52 12.49
C PHE A 373 -36.26 -11.85 13.68
N GLY A 374 -35.01 -12.16 13.94
CA GLY A 374 -34.28 -11.59 15.07
C GLY A 374 -33.57 -10.29 14.71
N LYS A 375 -33.92 -9.19 15.38
CA LYS A 375 -33.18 -7.92 15.38
C LYS A 375 -31.73 -8.06 15.90
N ASN A 376 -31.27 -9.27 16.20
CA ASN A 376 -29.99 -9.55 16.84
C ASN A 376 -29.03 -10.20 15.84
N ARG A 377 -28.22 -9.36 15.19
CA ARG A 377 -27.17 -9.76 14.25
C ARG A 377 -26.24 -10.85 14.79
N GLN A 378 -26.07 -10.92 16.11
CA GLN A 378 -25.22 -11.91 16.79
C GLN A 378 -25.75 -13.34 16.71
N LEU A 379 -27.06 -13.55 16.53
CA LEU A 379 -27.64 -14.87 16.38
C LEU A 379 -27.41 -15.44 14.96
N VAL A 380 -27.35 -14.59 13.95
CA VAL A 380 -27.11 -15.00 12.56
C VAL A 380 -25.71 -15.56 12.38
N GLU A 381 -24.70 -14.94 12.97
CA GLU A 381 -23.31 -15.41 12.89
C GLU A 381 -23.10 -16.78 13.55
N ARG A 382 -23.86 -17.13 14.56
CA ARG A 382 -23.78 -18.44 15.22
C ARG A 382 -24.44 -19.57 14.43
N GLU A 383 -25.28 -19.25 13.46
CA GLU A 383 -26.00 -20.26 12.64
C GLU A 383 -25.24 -20.58 11.34
N ILE A 384 -24.17 -19.81 10.98
CA ILE A 384 -23.35 -20.12 9.82
C ILE A 384 -22.38 -21.26 10.17
N ARG A 385 -22.41 -22.32 9.36
CA ARG A 385 -21.48 -23.44 9.44
C ARG A 385 -20.73 -23.58 8.12
N ILE A 386 -19.44 -23.76 8.19
CA ILE A 386 -18.60 -24.06 7.04
C ILE A 386 -18.18 -25.52 7.15
N GLU A 387 -18.55 -26.29 6.17
CA GLU A 387 -18.29 -27.74 6.12
C GLU A 387 -17.63 -28.09 4.77
N PRO A 388 -16.80 -29.14 4.69
CA PRO A 388 -16.34 -29.66 3.41
C PRO A 388 -17.52 -30.03 2.52
N PHE A 389 -17.37 -29.80 1.21
CA PHE A 389 -18.40 -30.19 0.26
C PHE A 389 -18.64 -31.72 0.31
N LYS A 390 -19.91 -32.10 0.38
CA LYS A 390 -20.34 -33.49 0.24
C LYS A 390 -21.09 -33.64 -1.10
N PRO A 391 -20.70 -34.58 -1.96
CA PRO A 391 -21.40 -34.79 -3.23
C PRO A 391 -22.89 -35.07 -3.01
N ILE A 392 -23.71 -34.34 -3.74
CA ILE A 392 -25.15 -34.54 -3.80
C ILE A 392 -25.58 -34.66 -5.27
N ALA A 393 -26.75 -35.25 -5.50
CA ALA A 393 -27.35 -35.23 -6.83
C ALA A 393 -28.03 -33.88 -7.07
N PHE A 394 -27.71 -33.24 -8.17
CA PHE A 394 -28.35 -32.01 -8.61
C PHE A 394 -29.44 -32.29 -9.64
N VAL A 395 -30.50 -31.50 -9.55
CA VAL A 395 -31.59 -31.55 -10.54
C VAL A 395 -31.18 -30.74 -11.75
N GLN A 396 -31.28 -31.33 -12.95
CA GLN A 396 -31.08 -30.57 -14.17
C GLN A 396 -32.32 -29.70 -14.44
N HIS A 397 -32.15 -28.40 -14.37
CA HIS A 397 -33.18 -27.46 -14.76
C HIS A 397 -33.16 -27.25 -16.29
N ARG A 398 -34.36 -27.29 -16.88
CA ARG A 398 -34.51 -26.92 -18.28
C ARG A 398 -34.59 -25.41 -18.38
N THR A 399 -33.63 -24.82 -19.07
CA THR A 399 -33.64 -23.39 -19.37
C THR A 399 -33.23 -23.17 -20.82
N ASP A 400 -33.92 -22.26 -21.49
CA ASP A 400 -33.57 -21.77 -22.80
C ASP A 400 -32.63 -20.57 -22.74
N PHE A 401 -32.36 -20.07 -21.55
CA PHE A 401 -31.40 -19.02 -21.32
C PHE A 401 -29.98 -19.58 -21.34
N VAL A 402 -29.19 -19.05 -22.25
CA VAL A 402 -27.78 -19.43 -22.37
C VAL A 402 -26.91 -18.38 -21.74
N GLN A 403 -26.26 -18.74 -20.65
CA GLN A 403 -25.21 -17.89 -20.05
C GLN A 403 -24.11 -17.61 -21.07
N LYS A 404 -23.32 -16.57 -20.83
CA LYS A 404 -22.17 -16.26 -21.70
C LYS A 404 -21.26 -17.46 -21.79
N LYS A 405 -21.15 -18.01 -22.99
CA LYS A 405 -20.37 -19.24 -23.26
C LYS A 405 -18.87 -19.06 -23.11
N VAL A 406 -18.39 -17.82 -23.21
CA VAL A 406 -16.96 -17.48 -23.13
C VAL A 406 -16.79 -16.36 -22.13
N LEU A 407 -16.07 -16.63 -21.08
CA LEU A 407 -15.62 -15.63 -20.11
C LEU A 407 -14.13 -15.44 -20.31
N LEU A 408 -13.74 -14.22 -20.64
CA LEU A 408 -12.35 -13.81 -20.67
C LEU A 408 -12.06 -13.13 -19.31
N ASP A 409 -11.29 -13.78 -18.47
CA ASP A 409 -10.80 -13.24 -17.22
C ASP A 409 -9.35 -12.76 -17.40
N ILE A 410 -9.12 -11.47 -17.25
CA ILE A 410 -7.79 -10.88 -17.27
C ILE A 410 -7.51 -10.38 -15.85
N ASN A 411 -6.79 -11.16 -15.08
CA ASN A 411 -6.40 -10.80 -13.73
C ASN A 411 -4.93 -10.39 -13.71
N LEU A 412 -4.70 -9.12 -13.36
CA LEU A 412 -3.36 -8.59 -13.11
C LEU A 412 -3.12 -8.64 -11.61
N SER A 413 -2.27 -9.54 -11.18
CA SER A 413 -1.83 -9.61 -9.80
C SER A 413 -0.37 -9.22 -9.68
N ASN A 414 -0.04 -8.47 -8.66
CA ASN A 414 1.31 -8.12 -8.30
C ASN A 414 1.69 -8.85 -7.01
N ARG A 415 2.90 -9.36 -6.97
CA ARG A 415 3.50 -9.91 -5.76
C ARG A 415 4.77 -9.13 -5.47
N VAL A 416 4.80 -8.48 -4.33
CA VAL A 416 6.01 -7.87 -3.80
C VAL A 416 6.54 -8.83 -2.73
N GLN A 417 7.69 -9.41 -2.97
CA GLN A 417 8.43 -10.17 -1.98
C GLN A 417 9.52 -9.26 -1.43
N LEU A 418 9.37 -8.89 -0.17
CA LEU A 418 10.32 -8.06 0.55
C LEU A 418 11.11 -8.97 1.49
N PHE A 419 12.38 -8.60 1.72
CA PHE A 419 13.23 -9.23 2.75
C PHE A 419 13.75 -10.63 2.44
N ASP A 420 13.83 -11.00 1.16
CA ASP A 420 14.61 -12.17 0.76
C ASP A 420 16.10 -11.83 0.88
N PRO A 421 16.93 -12.63 1.59
CA PRO A 421 18.36 -12.37 1.72
C PRO A 421 19.09 -12.28 0.38
N ASP A 422 18.63 -13.02 -0.63
CA ASP A 422 19.25 -13.09 -1.95
C ASP A 422 18.68 -12.06 -2.94
N ASP A 423 17.44 -11.57 -2.69
CA ASP A 423 16.74 -10.62 -3.57
C ASP A 423 15.83 -9.69 -2.72
N PRO A 424 16.31 -8.49 -2.35
CA PRO A 424 15.71 -7.64 -1.31
C PRO A 424 14.33 -7.13 -1.63
N ALA A 425 14.05 -6.94 -2.91
CA ALA A 425 12.76 -6.50 -3.37
C ALA A 425 12.46 -7.16 -4.71
N ARG A 426 11.87 -8.32 -4.66
CA ARG A 426 11.39 -9.00 -5.85
C ARG A 426 10.00 -8.53 -6.16
N TYR A 427 9.87 -7.79 -7.25
CA TYR A 427 8.58 -7.43 -7.81
C TYR A 427 8.23 -8.43 -8.92
N GLN A 428 7.11 -9.10 -8.77
CA GLN A 428 6.58 -10.01 -9.77
C GLN A 428 5.22 -9.50 -10.22
N LEU A 429 5.10 -9.19 -11.49
CA LEU A 429 3.82 -8.90 -12.12
C LEU A 429 3.33 -10.18 -12.82
N TYR A 430 2.22 -10.68 -12.37
CA TYR A 430 1.56 -11.82 -13.00
C TYR A 430 0.37 -11.30 -13.81
N ALA A 431 0.33 -11.67 -15.08
CA ALA A 431 -0.88 -11.57 -15.89
C ALA A 431 -1.47 -12.97 -16.00
N LYS A 432 -2.57 -13.23 -15.32
CA LYS A 432 -3.35 -14.47 -15.49
C LYS A 432 -4.46 -14.18 -16.49
N ILE A 433 -4.40 -14.81 -17.64
CA ILE A 433 -5.45 -14.75 -18.65
C ILE A 433 -6.19 -16.07 -18.57
N GLY A 434 -7.40 -16.03 -18.04
CA GLY A 434 -8.31 -17.17 -17.99
C GLY A 434 -9.31 -17.09 -19.14
N LEU A 435 -9.43 -18.16 -19.91
CA LEU A 435 -10.50 -18.35 -20.86
C LEU A 435 -11.36 -19.51 -20.34
N SER A 436 -12.53 -19.19 -19.80
CA SER A 436 -13.50 -20.21 -19.37
C SER A 436 -14.57 -20.37 -20.43
N MET A 437 -14.77 -21.58 -20.87
CA MET A 437 -15.79 -21.95 -21.85
C MET A 437 -16.75 -22.91 -21.17
N MET A 438 -18.02 -22.52 -21.04
CA MET A 438 -19.07 -23.45 -20.65
C MET A 438 -19.53 -24.25 -21.86
N LEU A 439 -19.43 -25.57 -21.76
CA LEU A 439 -19.86 -26.53 -22.81
C LEU A 439 -21.28 -26.99 -22.51
#